data_f60c8005fa8e71ec18febf040f8a4ca4
#
_entry.id   f60c8005fa8e71ec18febf040f8a4ca4
#
_cell.length_a   1.000
_cell.length_b   1.000
_cell.length_c   1.000
_cell.angle_alpha   90.00
_cell.angle_beta   90.00
_cell.angle_gamma   90.00
#
_symmetry.space_group_name_H-M   'P 1'
#
loop_
_entity.id
_entity.type
_entity.pdbx_description
1 polymer ?
#
loop_
_entity_poly.entity_id
_entity_poly.type
_entity_poly.pdbx_seq_one_letter_code
_entity_poly.pdbx_strand_id
1 'polypeptide(L)'
;MAELKVDALTYPTGNIPTPKLGAPNEPTVNGRPANAWTLLGQNGFPTITVPAGFTTAVYDRVSEPGSKEPKLVGPVPAKLPVGIDFMGKPFSEPTLVKIASAYEAASKHREVPPGFGVLKSKQ
;
A
#
# COMPACT_ATOMS: atom_id res chain seq x y z
N MET A 1 -17.10 -13.06 2.77
CA MET A 1 -16.97 -13.39 1.34
C MET A 1 -18.08 -14.33 0.86
N ALA A 2 -18.32 -15.45 1.50
CA ALA A 2 -19.37 -16.39 1.06
C ALA A 2 -20.77 -15.75 1.02
N GLU A 3 -21.18 -15.09 2.10
CA GLU A 3 -22.47 -14.40 2.17
C GLU A 3 -22.60 -13.24 1.17
N LEU A 4 -21.51 -12.52 0.92
CA LEU A 4 -21.49 -11.39 -0.03
C LEU A 4 -21.31 -11.83 -1.48
N LYS A 5 -21.08 -13.11 -1.75
CA LYS A 5 -20.82 -13.68 -3.09
C LYS A 5 -19.71 -12.94 -3.86
N VAL A 6 -18.63 -12.56 -3.16
CA VAL A 6 -17.46 -11.90 -3.74
C VAL A 6 -16.27 -12.85 -3.78
N ASP A 7 -15.44 -12.72 -4.83
CA ASP A 7 -14.24 -13.54 -5.04
C ASP A 7 -13.03 -13.01 -4.28
N ALA A 8 -12.96 -11.70 -4.05
CA ALA A 8 -11.91 -11.07 -3.29
C ALA A 8 -12.43 -9.84 -2.54
N LEU A 9 -11.72 -9.44 -1.48
CA LEU A 9 -11.83 -8.13 -0.85
C LEU A 9 -10.64 -7.28 -1.28
N THR A 10 -10.87 -5.98 -1.42
CA THR A 10 -9.81 -5.04 -1.77
C THR A 10 -9.69 -3.92 -0.75
N TYR A 11 -8.46 -3.50 -0.50
CA TYR A 11 -8.14 -2.42 0.45
C TYR A 11 -6.78 -1.79 0.09
N PRO A 12 -6.48 -0.56 0.54
CA PRO A 12 -5.16 0.04 0.37
C PRO A 12 -4.08 -0.81 1.06
N THR A 13 -2.95 -1.05 0.39
CA THR A 13 -1.81 -1.79 0.97
C THR A 13 -1.28 -1.14 2.24
N GLY A 14 -1.29 0.18 2.30
CA GLY A 14 -0.98 0.95 3.49
C GLY A 14 -2.01 2.05 3.71
N ASN A 15 -2.39 2.28 4.96
CA ASN A 15 -3.31 3.37 5.32
C ASN A 15 -2.64 4.73 5.23
N ILE A 16 -1.31 4.75 5.17
CA ILE A 16 -0.46 5.93 5.18
C ILE A 16 0.60 5.78 4.11
N PRO A 17 0.95 6.88 3.40
CA PRO A 17 2.03 6.89 2.44
C PRO A 17 3.38 6.56 3.10
N THR A 18 4.33 6.05 2.32
CA THR A 18 5.70 5.79 2.78
C THR A 18 6.32 7.05 3.39
N PRO A 19 6.85 7.00 4.63
CA PRO A 19 7.48 8.14 5.27
C PRO A 19 8.81 8.52 4.57
N LYS A 20 9.27 9.75 4.79
CA LYS A 20 10.61 10.17 4.40
C LYS A 20 11.67 9.40 5.19
N LEU A 21 12.85 9.18 4.60
CA LEU A 21 13.98 8.59 5.31
C LEU A 21 14.35 9.44 6.54
N GLY A 22 14.51 8.80 7.68
CA GLY A 22 14.80 9.48 8.95
C GLY A 22 13.61 10.19 9.60
N ALA A 23 12.42 10.09 9.04
CA ALA A 23 11.21 10.61 9.67
C ALA A 23 10.89 9.85 10.99
N PRO A 24 10.22 10.50 11.96
CA PRO A 24 9.69 9.81 13.13
C PRO A 24 8.71 8.69 12.71
N ASN A 25 8.55 7.72 13.61
CA ASN A 25 7.59 6.65 13.42
C ASN A 25 6.17 7.20 13.22
N GLU A 26 5.35 6.42 12.53
CA GLU A 26 3.94 6.76 12.36
C GLU A 26 3.21 6.84 13.70
N PRO A 27 2.24 7.78 13.83
CA PRO A 27 1.34 7.79 14.96
C PRO A 27 0.65 6.44 15.10
N THR A 28 0.50 5.98 16.33
CA THR A 28 -0.20 4.73 16.60
C THR A 28 -1.70 4.97 16.75
N VAL A 29 -2.50 4.01 16.29
CA VAL A 29 -3.93 3.96 16.57
C VAL A 29 -4.18 2.84 17.56
N ASN A 30 -4.67 3.16 18.76
CA ASN A 30 -4.85 2.22 19.85
C ASN A 30 -3.56 1.45 20.22
N GLY A 31 -2.41 2.13 20.20
CA GLY A 31 -1.11 1.55 20.52
C GLY A 31 -0.52 0.62 19.45
N ARG A 32 -1.08 0.61 18.24
CA ARG A 32 -0.62 -0.22 17.12
C ARG A 32 -0.31 0.63 15.91
N PRO A 33 0.69 0.25 15.08
CA PRO A 33 0.90 0.89 13.80
C PRO A 33 -0.38 0.88 12.96
N ALA A 34 -0.69 2.00 12.33
CA ALA A 34 -1.89 2.14 11.51
C ALA A 34 -1.71 1.48 10.12
N ASN A 35 -1.49 0.17 10.09
CA ASN A 35 -1.44 -0.61 8.85
C ASN A 35 -2.40 -1.81 8.92
N ALA A 36 -3.08 -2.08 7.82
CA ALA A 36 -4.10 -3.14 7.75
C ALA A 36 -3.51 -4.55 7.55
N TRP A 37 -2.30 -4.67 6.98
CA TRP A 37 -1.73 -5.98 6.61
C TRP A 37 -1.44 -6.90 7.80
N THR A 38 -1.16 -6.34 8.96
CA THR A 38 -0.85 -7.11 10.19
C THR A 38 -2.04 -7.96 10.66
N LEU A 39 -3.26 -7.56 10.33
CA LEU A 39 -4.46 -8.29 10.77
C LEU A 39 -4.80 -9.46 9.85
N LEU A 40 -4.50 -9.38 8.58
CA LEU A 40 -5.00 -10.26 7.54
C LEU A 40 -3.94 -11.29 7.08
N GLY A 41 -2.69 -10.86 6.89
CA GLY A 41 -1.62 -11.75 6.46
C GLY A 41 -1.24 -12.82 7.49
N GLN A 42 -1.37 -12.53 8.78
CA GLN A 42 -1.08 -13.49 9.85
C GLN A 42 -2.14 -14.59 10.00
N ASN A 43 -3.30 -14.43 9.39
CA ASN A 43 -4.41 -15.39 9.47
C ASN A 43 -4.46 -16.38 8.29
N GLY A 44 -3.42 -16.42 7.44
CA GLY A 44 -3.30 -17.38 6.35
C GLY A 44 -4.22 -17.10 5.15
N PHE A 45 -4.73 -15.87 4.99
CA PHE A 45 -5.46 -15.48 3.79
C PHE A 45 -4.48 -15.05 2.71
N PRO A 46 -4.55 -15.60 1.49
CA PRO A 46 -3.72 -15.17 0.38
C PRO A 46 -4.05 -13.73 -0.02
N THR A 47 -3.02 -12.95 -0.26
CA THR A 47 -3.14 -11.54 -0.68
C THR A 47 -2.12 -11.24 -1.78
N ILE A 48 -2.52 -10.45 -2.76
CA ILE A 48 -1.65 -9.95 -3.82
C ILE A 48 -1.74 -8.42 -3.88
N THR A 49 -0.59 -7.77 -3.95
CA THR A 49 -0.47 -6.30 -4.06
C THR A 49 -0.13 -5.90 -5.49
N VAL A 50 -0.80 -4.87 -5.99
CA VAL A 50 -0.48 -4.25 -7.29
C VAL A 50 -0.41 -2.73 -7.17
N PRO A 51 0.32 -2.04 -8.08
CA PRO A 51 0.36 -0.58 -8.10
C PRO A 51 -1.03 0.04 -8.30
N ALA A 52 -1.39 1.00 -7.45
CA ALA A 52 -2.67 1.72 -7.53
C ALA A 52 -2.51 3.20 -7.93
N GLY A 53 -1.28 3.64 -8.22
CA GLY A 53 -0.98 5.01 -8.62
C GLY A 53 -0.01 5.70 -7.66
N PHE A 54 -0.15 7.01 -7.53
CA PHE A 54 0.74 7.84 -6.73
C PHE A 54 -0.04 8.87 -5.94
N THR A 55 0.52 9.29 -4.80
CA THR A 55 0.01 10.46 -4.07
C THR A 55 0.28 11.75 -4.85
N THR A 56 -0.49 12.78 -4.58
CA THR A 56 -0.22 14.16 -5.06
C THR A 56 0.37 15.03 -3.95
N ALA A 57 0.01 14.73 -2.71
CA ALA A 57 0.51 15.40 -1.53
C ALA A 57 0.44 14.46 -0.31
N VAL A 58 1.27 14.72 0.67
CA VAL A 58 1.33 13.97 1.93
C VAL A 58 1.54 14.91 3.12
N TYR A 59 1.32 14.41 4.34
CA TYR A 59 1.72 15.11 5.55
C TYR A 59 3.08 14.62 6.02
N ASP A 60 3.99 15.54 6.30
CA ASP A 60 5.27 15.25 6.93
C ASP A 60 5.07 15.02 8.43
N ARG A 61 5.94 14.21 9.00
CA ARG A 61 5.97 13.92 10.43
C ARG A 61 7.18 14.60 11.06
N VAL A 62 6.91 15.48 12.03
CA VAL A 62 7.94 16.26 12.70
C VAL A 62 7.89 15.96 14.21
N SER A 63 9.04 15.61 14.77
CA SER A 63 9.16 15.42 16.23
C SER A 63 9.06 16.77 16.95
N GLU A 64 8.22 16.84 17.99
CA GLU A 64 8.14 17.99 18.87
C GLU A 64 8.79 17.64 20.21
N PRO A 65 9.62 18.52 20.79
CA PRO A 65 10.20 18.32 22.13
C PRO A 65 9.09 18.08 23.15
N GLY A 66 9.20 16.98 23.91
CA GLY A 66 8.23 16.63 24.96
C GLY A 66 6.99 15.88 24.47
N SER A 67 6.78 15.70 23.17
CA SER A 67 5.69 14.90 22.63
C SER A 67 6.14 13.45 22.35
N LYS A 68 5.29 12.48 22.70
CA LYS A 68 5.52 11.07 22.37
C LYS A 68 5.12 10.74 20.93
N GLU A 69 4.26 11.54 20.33
CA GLU A 69 3.79 11.36 18.98
C GLU A 69 4.23 12.51 18.07
N PRO A 70 4.59 12.20 16.80
CA PRO A 70 4.99 13.24 15.86
C PRO A 70 3.78 14.08 15.44
N LYS A 71 4.02 15.36 15.18
CA LYS A 71 3.04 16.26 14.58
C LYS A 71 3.00 16.07 13.06
N LEU A 72 1.82 16.09 12.50
CA LEU A 72 1.62 16.12 11.05
C LEU A 72 1.67 17.57 10.55
N VAL A 73 2.55 17.82 9.58
CA VAL A 73 2.75 19.14 8.94
C VAL A 73 2.52 19.02 7.44
N GLY A 74 1.70 19.87 6.89
CA GLY A 74 1.40 19.86 5.46
C GLY A 74 -0.05 20.26 5.17
N PRO A 75 -0.59 19.84 3.99
CA PRO A 75 0.01 18.90 3.03
C PRO A 75 1.19 19.47 2.26
N VAL A 76 2.19 18.62 1.96
CA VAL A 76 3.33 18.96 1.09
C VAL A 76 3.24 18.15 -0.20
N PRO A 77 3.54 18.73 -1.39
CA PRO A 77 3.51 17.99 -2.65
C PRO A 77 4.48 16.81 -2.61
N ALA A 78 4.01 15.61 -2.92
CA ALA A 78 4.85 14.42 -3.01
C ALA A 78 4.21 13.35 -3.89
N LYS A 79 5.00 12.81 -4.84
CA LYS A 79 4.62 11.69 -5.70
C LYS A 79 5.21 10.40 -5.12
N LEU A 80 4.46 9.74 -4.24
CA LEU A 80 4.84 8.46 -3.62
C LEU A 80 3.97 7.34 -4.17
N PRO A 81 4.54 6.15 -4.45
CA PRO A 81 3.75 5.02 -4.94
C PRO A 81 2.77 4.54 -3.86
N VAL A 82 1.58 4.18 -4.29
CA VAL A 82 0.56 3.54 -3.47
C VAL A 82 0.17 2.20 -4.08
N GLY A 83 -0.13 1.24 -3.23
CA GLY A 83 -0.58 -0.09 -3.61
C GLY A 83 -2.03 -0.35 -3.22
N ILE A 84 -2.63 -1.30 -3.91
CA ILE A 84 -3.92 -1.89 -3.56
C ILE A 84 -3.74 -3.39 -3.39
N ASP A 85 -4.34 -3.94 -2.36
CA ASP A 85 -4.32 -5.36 -2.06
C ASP A 85 -5.64 -6.02 -2.47
N PHE A 86 -5.54 -7.23 -3.01
CA PHE A 86 -6.66 -8.13 -3.21
C PHE A 86 -6.46 -9.35 -2.32
N MET A 87 -7.37 -9.57 -1.38
CA MET A 87 -7.36 -10.71 -0.47
C MET A 87 -8.43 -11.71 -0.88
N GLY A 88 -8.05 -12.97 -0.98
CA GLY A 88 -8.93 -14.08 -1.35
C GLY A 88 -9.21 -15.04 -0.19
N LYS A 89 -10.00 -16.06 -0.47
CA LYS A 89 -10.19 -17.21 0.42
C LYS A 89 -8.89 -18.04 0.45
N PRO A 90 -8.66 -18.86 1.48
CA PRO A 90 -7.57 -19.82 1.45
C PRO A 90 -7.60 -20.64 0.15
N PHE A 91 -6.43 -20.86 -0.43
CA PHE A 91 -6.24 -21.61 -1.69
C PHE A 91 -6.88 -20.99 -2.94
N SER A 92 -7.12 -19.65 -2.95
CA SER A 92 -7.66 -18.93 -4.11
C SER A 92 -6.61 -18.11 -4.87
N GLU A 93 -5.32 -18.41 -4.72
CA GLU A 93 -4.20 -17.71 -5.36
C GLU A 93 -4.38 -17.55 -6.87
N PRO A 94 -4.80 -18.58 -7.63
CA PRO A 94 -5.02 -18.43 -9.08
C PRO A 94 -6.08 -17.38 -9.41
N THR A 95 -7.13 -17.27 -8.61
CA THR A 95 -8.18 -16.25 -8.77
C THR A 95 -7.62 -14.86 -8.50
N LEU A 96 -6.81 -14.72 -7.45
CA LEU A 96 -6.17 -13.44 -7.13
C LEU A 96 -5.21 -12.96 -8.22
N VAL A 97 -4.39 -13.86 -8.77
CA VAL A 97 -3.49 -13.54 -9.89
C VAL A 97 -4.31 -13.07 -11.10
N LYS A 98 -5.42 -13.71 -11.41
CA LYS A 98 -6.32 -13.31 -12.51
C LYS A 98 -6.91 -11.90 -12.28
N ILE A 99 -7.40 -11.62 -11.07
CA ILE A 99 -7.95 -10.31 -10.70
C ILE A 99 -6.86 -9.23 -10.78
N ALA A 100 -5.70 -9.47 -10.19
CA ALA A 100 -4.57 -8.55 -10.18
C ALA A 100 -4.08 -8.24 -11.60
N SER A 101 -3.91 -9.26 -12.45
CA SER A 101 -3.51 -9.08 -13.85
C SER A 101 -4.52 -8.26 -14.64
N ALA A 102 -5.82 -8.50 -14.45
CA ALA A 102 -6.88 -7.73 -15.09
C ALA A 102 -6.87 -6.27 -14.63
N TYR A 103 -6.65 -6.03 -13.32
CA TYR A 103 -6.54 -4.68 -12.77
C TYR A 103 -5.33 -3.94 -13.34
N GLU A 104 -4.13 -4.54 -13.35
CA GLU A 104 -2.92 -3.92 -13.90
C GLU A 104 -3.07 -3.60 -15.40
N ALA A 105 -3.65 -4.51 -16.18
CA ALA A 105 -3.90 -4.30 -17.60
C ALA A 105 -4.84 -3.12 -17.87
N ALA A 106 -5.84 -2.93 -17.02
CA ALA A 106 -6.81 -1.85 -17.14
C ALA A 106 -6.29 -0.51 -16.59
N SER A 107 -5.64 -0.52 -15.43
CA SER A 107 -5.23 0.70 -14.72
C SER A 107 -3.92 1.29 -15.22
N LYS A 108 -2.94 0.45 -15.61
CA LYS A 108 -1.59 0.84 -16.08
C LYS A 108 -0.87 1.82 -15.14
N HIS A 109 -1.07 1.67 -13.84
CA HIS A 109 -0.50 2.56 -12.82
C HIS A 109 0.98 2.34 -12.54
N ARG A 110 1.56 1.27 -13.09
CA ARG A 110 2.99 0.98 -12.89
C ARG A 110 3.85 1.94 -13.70
N GLU A 111 4.70 2.70 -13.01
CA GLU A 111 5.72 3.56 -13.61
C GLU A 111 7.12 3.09 -13.19
N VAL A 112 8.10 3.35 -14.07
CA VAL A 112 9.51 3.12 -13.74
C VAL A 112 9.97 4.20 -12.77
N PRO A 113 10.73 3.89 -11.71
CA PRO A 113 11.25 4.90 -10.78
C PRO A 113 12.09 5.94 -11.53
N PRO A 114 12.01 7.23 -11.14
CA PRO A 114 12.85 8.28 -11.73
C PRO A 114 14.34 7.92 -11.65
N GLY A 115 15.08 8.15 -12.73
CA GLY A 115 16.52 7.83 -12.80
C GLY A 115 16.86 6.38 -13.16
N PHE A 116 15.88 5.48 -13.23
CA PHE A 116 16.06 4.10 -13.69
C PHE A 116 15.41 3.94 -15.06
N GLY A 117 16.20 3.64 -16.07
CA GLY A 117 15.67 3.34 -17.41
C GLY A 117 14.92 2.01 -17.47
N VAL A 118 14.21 1.79 -18.56
CA VAL A 118 13.62 0.47 -18.86
C VAL A 118 14.74 -0.56 -18.94
N LEU A 119 14.63 -1.64 -18.16
CA LEU A 119 15.57 -2.76 -18.25
C LEU A 119 15.55 -3.30 -19.69
N LYS A 120 16.68 -3.20 -20.37
CA LYS A 120 16.83 -3.85 -21.68
C LYS A 120 16.74 -5.35 -21.42
N SER A 121 15.78 -6.03 -22.03
CA SER A 121 15.78 -7.49 -22.06
C SER A 121 17.09 -7.93 -22.71
N LYS A 122 17.89 -8.74 -22.03
CA LYS A 122 18.99 -9.45 -22.68
C LYS A 122 18.35 -10.37 -23.73
N GLN A 123 18.61 -10.09 -24.99
CA GLN A 123 18.36 -11.04 -26.08
C GLN A 123 19.29 -12.23 -25.92
#